data_4d35cb56f6b21242ca09daa263a6a9dc
#
_entry.id   4d35cb56f6b21242ca09daa263a6a9dc
#
_cell.length_a   1.000
_cell.length_b   1.000
_cell.length_c   1.000
_cell.angle_alpha   90.00
_cell.angle_beta   90.00
_cell.angle_gamma   90.00
#
_symmetry.space_group_name_H-M   'P 1'
#
loop_
_entity.id
_entity.type
_entity.pdbx_description
1 polymer ?
#
loop_
_entity_poly.entity_id
_entity_poly.type
_entity_poly.pdbx_seq_one_letter_code
_entity_poly.pdbx_strand_id
1 'polypeptide(L)'
;MSWYPRVLYDGHGEISDVCLKRKIRNRLQDMGEEIFVQEDSRIDDGYRSLKERILNFDDFKNEYRNKKPDFKKIYDSTCKKWIDIRTFGQVFPFKGAGNNLSTNVRGCMSLWGATSLDVIDVQEIISIKSTNLNETEKGRKDSASFFHRYMVHKAAYVNYGSIYCQLAEKNNFTEEDAEKIHQALITLFEGDAAAMRPAGTMNVQKVYWWKHNCKTGQYPQIKVFKTLDIQPQKEYPFFTVTETPLPDLTPEVYTL
;
A
#
# COMPACT_ATOMS: atom_id res chain seq x y z
N MET A 1 -2.33 16.12 -12.42
CA MET A 1 -2.09 15.52 -11.09
C MET A 1 -1.47 16.60 -10.22
N SER A 2 -1.99 16.82 -9.02
CA SER A 2 -1.38 17.75 -8.05
C SER A 2 -0.10 17.13 -7.51
N TRP A 3 1.02 17.80 -7.67
CA TRP A 3 2.33 17.44 -7.10
C TRP A 3 2.46 17.88 -5.63
N TYR A 4 1.38 18.39 -5.07
CA TYR A 4 1.32 18.89 -3.71
C TYR A 4 1.00 17.75 -2.73
N PRO A 5 1.68 17.67 -1.57
CA PRO A 5 1.35 16.70 -0.53
C PRO A 5 -0.12 16.79 -0.12
N ARG A 6 -0.73 15.67 0.19
CA ARG A 6 -2.12 15.67 0.67
C ARG A 6 -2.18 16.23 2.06
N VAL A 7 -3.05 17.22 2.24
CA VAL A 7 -3.29 17.88 3.50
C VAL A 7 -4.79 17.82 3.79
N LEU A 8 -5.16 17.42 4.99
CA LEU A 8 -6.52 17.44 5.50
C LEU A 8 -6.96 18.89 5.80
N TYR A 9 -8.26 19.11 6.00
CA TYR A 9 -8.80 20.46 6.28
C TYR A 9 -8.24 21.09 7.56
N ASP A 10 -7.80 20.27 8.51
CA ASP A 10 -7.21 20.69 9.78
C ASP A 10 -5.68 20.92 9.69
N GLY A 11 -5.10 20.76 8.50
CA GLY A 11 -3.68 20.97 8.25
C GLY A 11 -2.80 19.73 8.46
N HIS A 12 -3.37 18.61 8.92
CA HIS A 12 -2.60 17.38 9.04
C HIS A 12 -2.31 16.76 7.67
N GLY A 13 -1.14 16.15 7.53
CA GLY A 13 -0.77 15.42 6.32
C GLY A 13 -1.46 14.06 6.24
N GLU A 14 -1.75 13.62 5.02
CA GLU A 14 -2.34 12.31 4.76
C GLU A 14 -1.50 11.50 3.77
N ILE A 15 -1.24 10.23 4.10
CA ILE A 15 -0.80 9.21 3.14
C ILE A 15 -1.99 8.28 2.93
N SER A 16 -2.56 8.27 1.72
CA SER A 16 -3.76 7.47 1.45
C SER A 16 -3.51 5.97 1.62
N ASP A 17 -4.56 5.22 1.95
CA ASP A 17 -4.54 3.76 2.02
C ASP A 17 -4.11 3.12 0.68
N VAL A 18 -4.50 3.72 -0.44
CA VAL A 18 -4.08 3.29 -1.78
C VAL A 18 -2.57 3.42 -1.96
N CYS A 19 -1.97 4.52 -1.46
CA CYS A 19 -0.52 4.71 -1.50
C CYS A 19 0.19 3.66 -0.64
N LEU A 20 -0.28 3.43 0.60
CA LEU A 20 0.29 2.40 1.48
C LEU A 20 0.16 1.00 0.89
N LYS A 21 -1.01 0.64 0.37
CA LYS A 21 -1.22 -0.64 -0.32
C LYS A 21 -0.29 -0.81 -1.53
N ARG A 22 0.00 0.28 -2.27
CA ARG A 22 1.00 0.25 -3.35
C ARG A 22 2.39 -0.08 -2.80
N LYS A 23 2.81 0.58 -1.71
CA LYS A 23 4.10 0.33 -1.08
C LYS A 23 4.24 -1.11 -0.59
N ILE A 24 3.20 -1.63 0.07
CA ILE A 24 3.17 -3.02 0.53
C ILE A 24 3.29 -3.99 -0.67
N ARG A 25 2.57 -3.76 -1.78
CA ARG A 25 2.69 -4.58 -2.99
C ARG A 25 4.11 -4.54 -3.57
N ASN A 26 4.70 -3.38 -3.67
CA ASN A 26 6.06 -3.23 -4.18
C ASN A 26 7.05 -4.00 -3.28
N ARG A 27 6.89 -3.89 -1.96
CA ARG A 27 7.76 -4.60 -1.03
C ARG A 27 7.56 -6.11 -1.06
N LEU A 28 6.33 -6.60 -1.16
CA LEU A 28 6.05 -8.02 -1.36
C LEU A 28 6.65 -8.56 -2.66
N GLN A 29 6.62 -7.77 -3.75
CA GLN A 29 7.27 -8.11 -5.01
C GLN A 29 8.79 -8.21 -4.84
N ASP A 30 9.43 -7.30 -4.09
CA ASP A 30 10.86 -7.37 -3.76
C ASP A 30 11.20 -8.61 -2.92
N MET A 31 10.25 -9.11 -2.13
CA MET A 31 10.35 -10.34 -1.35
C MET A 31 10.10 -11.61 -2.19
N GLY A 32 9.83 -11.46 -3.50
CA GLY A 32 9.62 -12.57 -4.43
C GLY A 32 8.17 -13.04 -4.56
N GLU A 33 7.19 -12.31 -4.03
CA GLU A 33 5.78 -12.67 -4.13
C GLU A 33 5.16 -12.24 -5.46
N GLU A 34 4.24 -13.06 -5.98
CA GLU A 34 3.48 -12.74 -7.18
C GLU A 34 2.40 -11.70 -6.89
N ILE A 35 2.47 -10.56 -7.59
CA ILE A 35 1.58 -9.41 -7.44
C ILE A 35 0.73 -9.23 -8.70
N PHE A 36 -0.59 -9.13 -8.52
CA PHE A 36 -1.52 -8.87 -9.62
C PHE A 36 -1.50 -7.39 -10.04
N VAL A 37 -1.56 -6.47 -9.07
CA VAL A 37 -1.57 -5.02 -9.34
C VAL A 37 -0.14 -4.49 -9.25
N GLN A 38 0.62 -4.62 -10.33
CA GLN A 38 2.00 -4.13 -10.42
C GLN A 38 2.03 -2.66 -10.84
N GLU A 39 3.07 -1.96 -10.45
CA GLU A 39 3.40 -0.62 -10.95
C GLU A 39 4.09 -0.73 -12.31
N ASP A 40 3.84 0.22 -13.22
CA ASP A 40 4.37 0.17 -14.60
C ASP A 40 5.89 0.01 -14.66
N SER A 41 6.61 0.65 -13.73
CA SER A 41 8.08 0.54 -13.64
C SER A 41 8.59 -0.79 -13.09
N ARG A 42 7.69 -1.63 -12.55
CA ARG A 42 8.00 -2.88 -11.86
C ARG A 42 7.33 -4.10 -12.49
N ILE A 43 6.87 -3.97 -13.74
CA ILE A 43 6.29 -5.08 -14.49
C ILE A 43 7.36 -6.16 -14.73
N ASP A 44 7.13 -7.36 -14.21
CA ASP A 44 8.04 -8.51 -14.29
C ASP A 44 7.51 -9.64 -15.20
N ASP A 45 6.22 -9.61 -15.53
CA ASP A 45 5.54 -10.61 -16.36
C ASP A 45 5.25 -10.15 -17.81
N GLY A 46 5.64 -8.92 -18.18
CA GLY A 46 5.46 -8.33 -19.49
C GLY A 46 4.05 -7.82 -19.81
N TYR A 47 3.07 -7.97 -18.90
CA TYR A 47 1.69 -7.50 -19.12
C TYR A 47 1.50 -6.08 -18.61
N ARG A 48 1.17 -5.16 -19.52
CA ARG A 48 1.00 -3.73 -19.20
C ARG A 48 -0.36 -3.36 -18.62
N SER A 49 -1.34 -4.27 -18.65
CA SER A 49 -2.67 -4.03 -18.11
C SER A 49 -3.16 -5.17 -17.25
N LEU A 50 -3.96 -4.85 -16.24
CA LEU A 50 -4.61 -5.86 -15.39
C LEU A 50 -5.50 -6.80 -16.20
N LYS A 51 -6.14 -6.27 -17.26
CA LYS A 51 -6.97 -7.06 -18.17
C LYS A 51 -6.13 -8.09 -18.92
N GLU A 52 -4.99 -7.69 -19.46
CA GLU A 52 -4.09 -8.58 -20.18
C GLU A 52 -3.53 -9.66 -19.25
N ARG A 53 -3.07 -9.28 -18.06
CA ARG A 53 -2.53 -10.20 -17.04
C ARG A 53 -3.54 -11.28 -16.67
N ILE A 54 -4.80 -10.90 -16.37
CA ILE A 54 -5.80 -11.89 -15.97
C ILE A 54 -6.25 -12.76 -17.16
N LEU A 55 -6.36 -12.22 -18.37
CA LEU A 55 -6.77 -12.97 -19.55
C LEU A 55 -5.70 -13.96 -20.03
N ASN A 56 -4.45 -13.81 -19.61
CA ASN A 56 -3.36 -14.75 -19.85
C ASN A 56 -3.13 -15.72 -18.69
N PHE A 57 -3.91 -15.62 -17.63
CA PHE A 57 -3.95 -16.62 -16.57
C PHE A 57 -4.89 -17.76 -16.99
N ASP A 58 -4.36 -18.96 -17.17
CA ASP A 58 -5.08 -20.07 -17.82
C ASP A 58 -6.37 -20.47 -17.09
N ASP A 59 -6.36 -20.52 -15.76
CA ASP A 59 -7.56 -20.85 -14.99
C ASP A 59 -8.68 -19.83 -15.23
N PHE A 60 -8.36 -18.55 -15.26
CA PHE A 60 -9.33 -17.51 -15.58
C PHE A 60 -9.75 -17.55 -17.04
N LYS A 61 -8.80 -17.69 -17.96
CA LYS A 61 -9.05 -17.74 -19.41
C LYS A 61 -9.99 -18.88 -19.81
N ASN A 62 -9.82 -20.07 -19.20
CA ASN A 62 -10.67 -21.22 -19.45
C ASN A 62 -12.11 -20.95 -19.00
N GLU A 63 -12.29 -20.41 -17.79
CA GLU A 63 -13.62 -20.06 -17.26
C GLU A 63 -14.25 -18.87 -18.00
N TYR A 64 -13.46 -17.89 -18.43
CA TYR A 64 -13.93 -16.75 -19.21
C TYR A 64 -14.53 -17.15 -20.56
N ARG A 65 -14.02 -18.23 -21.19
CA ARG A 65 -14.52 -18.79 -22.44
C ARG A 65 -15.71 -19.73 -22.25
N ASN A 66 -15.96 -20.17 -21.02
CA ASN A 66 -17.03 -21.09 -20.70
C ASN A 66 -18.39 -20.38 -20.75
N LYS A 67 -19.42 -21.01 -21.34
CA LYS A 67 -20.80 -20.48 -21.34
C LYS A 67 -21.41 -20.38 -19.93
N LYS A 68 -20.93 -21.21 -19.00
CA LYS A 68 -21.32 -21.21 -17.58
C LYS A 68 -20.04 -21.18 -16.73
N PRO A 69 -19.46 -19.99 -16.49
CA PRO A 69 -18.22 -19.88 -15.73
C PRO A 69 -18.41 -20.29 -14.27
N ASP A 70 -17.44 -21.01 -13.73
CA ASP A 70 -17.37 -21.31 -12.31
C ASP A 70 -16.67 -20.17 -11.57
N PHE A 71 -17.46 -19.28 -10.95
CA PHE A 71 -16.97 -18.14 -10.19
C PHE A 71 -16.15 -18.54 -8.96
N LYS A 72 -16.46 -19.70 -8.35
CA LYS A 72 -15.70 -20.19 -7.21
C LYS A 72 -14.30 -20.58 -7.63
N LYS A 73 -14.16 -21.29 -8.75
CA LYS A 73 -12.87 -21.68 -9.29
C LYS A 73 -12.01 -20.45 -9.65
N ILE A 74 -12.62 -19.42 -10.26
CA ILE A 74 -11.95 -18.14 -10.55
C ILE A 74 -11.46 -17.49 -9.25
N TYR A 75 -12.34 -17.44 -8.25
CA TYR A 75 -12.01 -16.85 -6.94
C TYR A 75 -10.82 -17.57 -6.29
N ASP A 76 -10.92 -18.90 -6.18
CA ASP A 76 -9.91 -19.73 -5.50
C ASP A 76 -8.56 -19.67 -6.23
N SER A 77 -8.56 -19.76 -7.56
CA SER A 77 -7.33 -19.74 -8.36
C SER A 77 -6.64 -18.36 -8.34
N THR A 78 -7.40 -17.27 -8.38
CA THR A 78 -6.83 -15.91 -8.30
C THR A 78 -6.27 -15.61 -6.91
N CYS A 79 -6.96 -16.03 -5.86
CA CYS A 79 -6.46 -15.93 -4.49
C CYS A 79 -5.20 -16.78 -4.27
N LYS A 80 -5.16 -17.99 -4.84
CA LYS A 80 -4.00 -18.87 -4.74
C LYS A 80 -2.78 -18.27 -5.42
N LYS A 81 -2.95 -17.67 -6.58
CA LYS A 81 -1.84 -17.15 -7.38
C LYS A 81 -1.27 -15.86 -6.79
N TRP A 82 -2.11 -14.87 -6.49
CA TRP A 82 -1.65 -13.52 -6.15
C TRP A 82 -1.91 -13.16 -4.69
N ILE A 83 -0.83 -12.88 -3.95
CA ILE A 83 -0.92 -12.50 -2.53
C ILE A 83 -1.69 -11.20 -2.33
N ASP A 84 -1.56 -10.23 -3.22
CA ASP A 84 -2.25 -8.95 -3.10
C ASP A 84 -3.76 -9.05 -3.35
N ILE A 85 -4.21 -10.03 -4.15
CA ILE A 85 -5.65 -10.31 -4.33
C ILE A 85 -6.24 -10.87 -3.04
N ARG A 86 -5.63 -11.91 -2.45
CA ARG A 86 -6.16 -12.50 -1.22
C ARG A 86 -6.07 -11.56 -0.02
N THR A 87 -5.10 -10.62 -0.04
CA THR A 87 -4.88 -9.64 1.03
C THR A 87 -5.80 -8.43 0.91
N PHE A 88 -5.78 -7.73 -0.23
CA PHE A 88 -6.47 -6.45 -0.44
C PHE A 88 -7.75 -6.55 -1.25
N GLY A 89 -7.95 -7.67 -1.94
CA GLY A 89 -9.07 -7.88 -2.83
C GLY A 89 -8.89 -7.27 -4.21
N GLN A 90 -9.77 -7.68 -5.13
CA GLN A 90 -9.80 -7.19 -6.50
C GLN A 90 -11.20 -7.33 -7.09
N VAL A 91 -11.60 -6.34 -7.88
CA VAL A 91 -12.81 -6.39 -8.70
C VAL A 91 -12.41 -6.71 -10.14
N PHE A 92 -13.09 -7.68 -10.73
CA PHE A 92 -12.89 -8.12 -12.11
C PHE A 92 -14.14 -7.77 -12.96
N PRO A 93 -14.24 -6.55 -13.52
CA PRO A 93 -15.40 -6.10 -14.29
C PRO A 93 -15.23 -6.47 -15.77
N PHE A 94 -15.30 -7.75 -16.14
CA PHE A 94 -15.17 -8.15 -17.54
C PHE A 94 -16.52 -8.20 -18.22
N LYS A 95 -16.74 -7.27 -19.16
CA LYS A 95 -17.79 -7.32 -20.15
C LYS A 95 -17.19 -7.90 -21.43
N GLY A 96 -17.60 -9.08 -21.87
CA GLY A 96 -17.11 -9.72 -23.08
C GLY A 96 -18.19 -10.49 -23.81
N ALA A 97 -17.97 -10.81 -25.08
CA ALA A 97 -18.83 -11.46 -26.06
C ALA A 97 -19.91 -12.43 -25.50
N GLY A 98 -21.00 -11.85 -24.97
CA GLY A 98 -22.15 -12.62 -24.48
C GLY A 98 -22.16 -12.96 -23.00
N ASN A 99 -21.06 -12.81 -22.26
CA ASN A 99 -21.00 -13.06 -20.82
C ASN A 99 -20.53 -11.82 -20.06
N ASN A 100 -21.41 -11.26 -19.23
CA ASN A 100 -21.02 -10.25 -18.23
C ASN A 100 -20.41 -10.97 -17.03
N LEU A 101 -19.11 -11.26 -17.09
CA LEU A 101 -18.38 -11.88 -15.99
C LEU A 101 -17.94 -10.79 -15.03
N SER A 102 -18.70 -10.61 -13.97
CA SER A 102 -18.33 -9.69 -12.87
C SER A 102 -18.16 -10.53 -11.61
N THR A 103 -16.93 -10.64 -11.15
CA THR A 103 -16.61 -11.26 -9.87
C THR A 103 -15.74 -10.36 -9.05
N ASN A 104 -15.84 -10.46 -7.74
CA ASN A 104 -15.02 -9.68 -6.83
C ASN A 104 -14.45 -10.58 -5.73
N VAL A 105 -13.22 -10.30 -5.37
CA VAL A 105 -12.59 -10.84 -4.17
C VAL A 105 -12.55 -9.73 -3.15
N ARG A 106 -13.12 -9.96 -1.97
CA ARG A 106 -12.97 -9.07 -0.82
C ARG A 106 -11.72 -9.48 -0.05
N GLY A 107 -10.75 -8.56 0.03
CA GLY A 107 -9.51 -8.80 0.78
C GLY A 107 -9.73 -8.99 2.28
N CYS A 108 -8.84 -9.71 2.92
CA CYS A 108 -8.90 -9.95 4.37
C CYS A 108 -8.27 -8.82 5.19
N MET A 109 -7.41 -7.99 4.58
CA MET A 109 -6.75 -6.87 5.26
C MET A 109 -7.48 -5.55 5.04
N SER A 110 -7.81 -4.87 6.12
CA SER A 110 -8.26 -3.48 6.14
C SER A 110 -7.10 -2.60 6.58
N LEU A 111 -6.82 -1.55 5.82
CA LEU A 111 -5.76 -0.59 6.10
C LEU A 111 -6.34 0.82 6.01
N TRP A 112 -6.08 1.65 7.00
CA TRP A 112 -6.48 3.05 7.00
C TRP A 112 -5.48 3.89 6.20
N GLY A 113 -5.84 5.13 5.87
CA GLY A 113 -4.83 6.13 5.52
C GLY A 113 -3.98 6.47 6.73
N ALA A 114 -2.74 6.87 6.52
CA ALA A 114 -1.90 7.37 7.59
C ALA A 114 -2.10 8.87 7.73
N THR A 115 -2.22 9.35 8.97
CA THR A 115 -2.38 10.77 9.29
C THR A 115 -1.19 11.24 10.12
N SER A 116 -0.68 12.44 9.84
CA SER A 116 0.39 13.02 10.64
C SER A 116 -0.09 13.37 12.05
N LEU A 117 0.81 13.26 13.02
CA LEU A 117 0.51 13.60 14.43
C LEU A 117 0.36 15.10 14.64
N ASP A 118 1.08 15.90 13.86
CA ASP A 118 1.03 17.36 13.87
C ASP A 118 0.57 17.90 12.52
N VAL A 119 0.18 19.16 12.49
CA VAL A 119 0.05 19.97 11.28
C VAL A 119 1.38 19.97 10.54
N ILE A 120 1.33 19.65 9.22
CA ILE A 120 2.55 19.55 8.42
C ILE A 120 2.99 20.90 7.88
N ASP A 121 4.31 21.07 7.79
CA ASP A 121 4.96 22.16 7.06
C ASP A 121 5.32 21.69 5.66
N VAL A 122 4.65 22.25 4.65
CA VAL A 122 4.89 21.95 3.25
C VAL A 122 5.78 23.03 2.64
N GLN A 123 7.00 22.62 2.29
CA GLN A 123 7.99 23.51 1.68
C GLN A 123 7.95 23.41 0.16
N GLU A 124 8.01 24.56 -0.49
CA GLU A 124 8.20 24.67 -1.91
C GLU A 124 9.69 24.74 -2.25
N ILE A 125 10.13 23.86 -3.14
CA ILE A 125 11.50 23.83 -3.66
C ILE A 125 11.46 24.14 -5.14
N ILE A 126 12.12 25.21 -5.55
CA ILE A 126 12.26 25.58 -6.95
C ILE A 126 13.55 24.96 -7.49
N SER A 127 13.40 24.13 -8.51
CA SER A 127 14.50 23.50 -9.22
C SER A 127 14.60 24.05 -10.63
N ILE A 128 15.82 24.33 -11.08
CA ILE A 128 16.09 24.85 -12.41
C ILE A 128 16.64 23.70 -13.27
N LYS A 129 16.07 23.53 -14.47
CA LYS A 129 16.58 22.58 -15.44
C LYS A 129 17.91 23.06 -16.00
N SER A 130 18.96 22.25 -15.87
CA SER A 130 20.31 22.59 -16.35
C SER A 130 20.52 22.31 -17.85
N THR A 131 19.68 21.45 -18.44
CA THR A 131 19.82 21.02 -19.85
C THR A 131 18.45 20.92 -20.50
N ASN A 132 18.31 21.42 -21.71
CA ASN A 132 17.07 21.31 -22.48
C ASN A 132 17.05 20.02 -23.31
N LEU A 133 15.86 19.42 -23.47
CA LEU A 133 15.68 18.19 -24.24
C LEU A 133 15.78 18.43 -25.75
N ASN A 134 15.32 19.58 -26.20
CA ASN A 134 15.28 19.94 -27.60
C ASN A 134 15.99 21.29 -27.83
N GLU A 135 16.63 21.43 -28.99
CA GLU A 135 17.05 22.72 -29.51
C GLU A 135 15.86 23.36 -30.27
N THR A 136 15.69 24.66 -30.11
CA THR A 136 14.73 25.39 -30.92
C THR A 136 15.23 25.44 -32.38
N GLU A 137 14.33 25.50 -33.36
CA GLU A 137 14.65 25.59 -34.82
C GLU A 137 15.63 26.71 -35.19
N LYS A 138 15.93 27.61 -34.29
CA LYS A 138 16.88 28.74 -34.44
C LYS A 138 18.17 28.57 -33.65
N GLY A 139 18.49 27.37 -33.17
CA GLY A 139 19.72 27.11 -32.38
C GLY A 139 19.79 27.86 -31.04
N ARG A 140 18.68 28.46 -30.60
CA ARG A 140 18.60 29.08 -29.25
C ARG A 140 18.22 28.05 -28.22
N LYS A 141 18.95 28.01 -27.12
CA LYS A 141 18.53 27.22 -25.94
C LYS A 141 17.19 27.76 -25.44
N ASP A 142 16.23 26.88 -25.25
CA ASP A 142 14.96 27.23 -24.65
C ASP A 142 15.18 27.87 -23.28
N SER A 143 14.30 28.78 -22.86
CA SER A 143 14.40 29.45 -21.57
C SER A 143 14.45 28.42 -20.44
N ALA A 144 15.21 28.72 -19.40
CA ALA A 144 15.31 27.87 -18.22
C ALA A 144 13.91 27.54 -17.69
N SER A 145 13.58 26.24 -17.66
CA SER A 145 12.31 25.79 -17.11
C SER A 145 12.45 25.63 -15.60
N PHE A 146 11.59 26.30 -14.86
CA PHE A 146 11.49 26.15 -13.42
C PHE A 146 10.53 25.01 -13.07
N PHE A 147 10.92 24.15 -12.15
CA PHE A 147 10.07 23.11 -11.60
C PHE A 147 9.79 23.41 -10.14
N HIS A 148 8.51 23.54 -9.82
CA HIS A 148 8.05 23.68 -8.45
C HIS A 148 7.85 22.29 -7.87
N ARG A 149 8.49 22.02 -6.75
CA ARG A 149 8.38 20.79 -5.99
C ARG A 149 7.88 21.11 -4.61
N TYR A 150 6.99 20.30 -4.09
CA TYR A 150 6.45 20.46 -2.75
C TYR A 150 6.78 19.22 -1.94
N MET A 151 7.32 19.41 -0.75
CA MET A 151 7.63 18.32 0.15
C MET A 151 7.30 18.67 1.60
N VAL A 152 6.97 17.67 2.38
CA VAL A 152 6.79 17.82 3.83
C VAL A 152 8.18 17.92 4.45
N HIS A 153 8.41 18.95 5.25
CA HIS A 153 9.70 19.17 5.91
C HIS A 153 10.04 18.02 6.85
N LYS A 154 9.14 17.72 7.78
CA LYS A 154 9.23 16.61 8.73
C LYS A 154 7.84 16.29 9.26
N ALA A 155 7.54 15.01 9.46
CA ALA A 155 6.32 14.60 10.16
C ALA A 155 6.41 13.14 10.60
N ALA A 156 5.77 12.79 11.70
CA ALA A 156 5.46 11.42 12.06
C ALA A 156 4.03 11.10 11.66
N TYR A 157 3.83 9.98 10.96
CA TYR A 157 2.52 9.51 10.50
C TYR A 157 2.12 8.25 11.24
N VAL A 158 0.86 8.13 11.59
CA VAL A 158 0.28 6.93 12.21
C VAL A 158 -0.70 6.28 11.26
N ASN A 159 -0.62 4.96 11.14
CA ASN A 159 -1.51 4.13 10.37
C ASN A 159 -2.03 2.98 11.21
N TYR A 160 -3.28 2.59 10.95
CA TYR A 160 -3.93 1.46 11.58
C TYR A 160 -4.42 0.46 10.54
N GLY A 161 -4.36 -0.81 10.89
CA GLY A 161 -4.85 -1.88 10.03
C GLY A 161 -5.31 -3.10 10.82
N SER A 162 -5.97 -4.02 10.13
CA SER A 162 -6.40 -5.29 10.72
C SER A 162 -6.58 -6.36 9.66
N ILE A 163 -6.37 -7.61 10.05
CA ILE A 163 -6.62 -8.80 9.24
C ILE A 163 -7.80 -9.55 9.84
N TYR A 164 -8.81 -9.81 9.01
CA TYR A 164 -10.03 -10.52 9.41
C TYR A 164 -9.89 -12.01 9.11
N CYS A 165 -9.80 -12.84 10.16
CA CYS A 165 -9.58 -14.28 10.04
C CYS A 165 -10.65 -14.99 9.21
N GLN A 166 -11.93 -14.58 9.30
CA GLN A 166 -13.02 -15.16 8.53
C GLN A 166 -12.88 -14.92 7.02
N LEU A 167 -12.34 -13.76 6.61
CA LEU A 167 -12.03 -13.47 5.21
C LEU A 167 -10.71 -14.12 4.79
N ALA A 168 -9.73 -14.20 5.69
CA ALA A 168 -8.47 -14.88 5.47
C ALA A 168 -8.68 -16.36 5.12
N GLU A 169 -9.50 -17.07 5.90
CA GLU A 169 -9.88 -18.45 5.61
C GLU A 169 -10.57 -18.61 4.26
N LYS A 170 -11.50 -17.70 3.94
CA LYS A 170 -12.20 -17.73 2.64
C LYS A 170 -11.25 -17.47 1.46
N ASN A 171 -10.23 -16.65 1.65
CA ASN A 171 -9.28 -16.24 0.61
C ASN A 171 -8.07 -17.18 0.52
N ASN A 172 -7.98 -18.21 1.35
CA ASN A 172 -6.79 -19.04 1.53
C ASN A 172 -5.55 -18.21 1.93
N PHE A 173 -5.76 -17.12 2.68
CA PHE A 173 -4.70 -16.34 3.27
C PHE A 173 -4.20 -17.04 4.53
N THR A 174 -2.91 -17.32 4.57
CA THR A 174 -2.27 -18.14 5.59
C THR A 174 -1.58 -17.32 6.67
N GLU A 175 -1.13 -17.97 7.73
CA GLU A 175 -0.25 -17.38 8.74
C GLU A 175 1.09 -16.92 8.15
N GLU A 176 1.63 -17.68 7.19
CA GLU A 176 2.83 -17.30 6.45
C GLU A 176 2.61 -16.01 5.65
N ASP A 177 1.43 -15.83 5.04
CA ASP A 177 1.08 -14.58 4.36
C ASP A 177 1.01 -13.41 5.36
N ALA A 178 0.47 -13.63 6.56
CA ALA A 178 0.42 -12.63 7.62
C ALA A 178 1.82 -12.19 8.06
N GLU A 179 2.75 -13.14 8.20
CA GLU A 179 4.15 -12.84 8.49
C GLU A 179 4.84 -12.08 7.36
N LYS A 180 4.58 -12.44 6.10
CA LYS A 180 5.09 -11.68 4.93
C LYS A 180 4.57 -10.24 4.93
N ILE A 181 3.29 -10.03 5.27
CA ILE A 181 2.73 -8.68 5.43
C ILE A 181 3.40 -7.94 6.58
N HIS A 182 3.61 -8.59 7.73
CA HIS A 182 4.31 -8.00 8.87
C HIS A 182 5.72 -7.54 8.48
N GLN A 183 6.49 -8.39 7.81
CA GLN A 183 7.83 -8.06 7.31
C GLN A 183 7.80 -6.95 6.25
N ALA A 184 6.81 -6.96 5.35
CA ALA A 184 6.63 -5.89 4.37
C ALA A 184 6.29 -4.54 5.01
N LEU A 185 5.56 -4.53 6.15
CA LEU A 185 5.28 -3.31 6.90
C LEU A 185 6.54 -2.77 7.59
N ILE A 186 7.35 -3.63 8.21
CA ILE A 186 8.60 -3.25 8.88
C ILE A 186 9.57 -2.62 7.88
N THR A 187 9.67 -3.16 6.68
CA THR A 187 10.63 -2.76 5.64
C THR A 187 9.99 -1.92 4.52
N LEU A 188 8.87 -1.26 4.79
CA LEU A 188 7.95 -0.67 3.81
C LEU A 188 8.61 0.31 2.83
N PHE A 189 9.61 1.05 3.28
CA PHE A 189 10.28 2.09 2.50
C PHE A 189 11.68 1.69 2.03
N GLU A 190 12.12 0.46 2.28
CA GLU A 190 13.36 -0.04 1.73
C GLU A 190 13.23 -0.22 0.21
N GLY A 191 14.19 0.32 -0.53
CA GLY A 191 14.16 0.31 -1.99
C GLY A 191 13.12 1.26 -2.63
N ASP A 192 12.41 2.08 -1.84
CA ASP A 192 11.34 2.99 -2.32
C ASP A 192 11.84 4.42 -2.58
N ALA A 193 13.11 4.58 -2.95
CA ALA A 193 13.66 5.89 -3.27
C ALA A 193 13.06 6.47 -4.55
N ALA A 194 12.79 7.78 -4.52
CA ALA A 194 12.33 8.55 -5.68
C ALA A 194 12.98 9.94 -5.65
N ALA A 195 12.94 10.65 -6.77
CA ALA A 195 13.55 11.98 -6.87
C ALA A 195 13.04 12.98 -5.79
N MET A 196 11.79 12.83 -5.33
CA MET A 196 11.18 13.64 -4.28
C MET A 196 11.30 13.00 -2.89
N ARG A 197 11.77 11.81 -2.80
CA ARG A 197 11.96 11.02 -1.57
C ARG A 197 13.27 10.26 -1.69
N PRO A 198 14.41 10.92 -1.47
CA PRO A 198 15.70 10.25 -1.45
C PRO A 198 15.72 9.10 -0.45
N ALA A 199 16.59 8.13 -0.64
CA ALA A 199 16.73 6.99 0.25
C ALA A 199 16.97 7.46 1.71
N GLY A 200 16.26 6.83 2.66
CA GLY A 200 16.35 7.16 4.08
C GLY A 200 15.53 8.36 4.55
N THR A 201 14.85 9.11 3.64
CA THR A 201 13.96 10.22 4.07
C THR A 201 12.62 9.76 4.60
N MET A 202 12.21 8.54 4.26
CA MET A 202 11.05 7.87 4.85
C MET A 202 11.49 6.54 5.44
N ASN A 203 11.03 6.25 6.64
CA ASN A 203 11.30 4.98 7.31
C ASN A 203 10.15 4.60 8.24
N VAL A 204 10.10 3.33 8.62
CA VAL A 204 9.16 2.81 9.60
C VAL A 204 9.84 2.86 10.95
N GLN A 205 9.33 3.68 11.88
CA GLN A 205 9.91 3.85 13.19
C GLN A 205 9.49 2.75 14.15
N LYS A 206 8.20 2.41 14.15
CA LYS A 206 7.64 1.35 14.99
C LYS A 206 6.51 0.62 14.29
N VAL A 207 6.42 -0.69 14.51
CA VAL A 207 5.27 -1.52 14.15
C VAL A 207 4.82 -2.25 15.41
N TYR A 208 3.55 -2.12 15.73
CA TYR A 208 2.89 -2.88 16.78
C TYR A 208 2.00 -3.93 16.14
N TRP A 209 2.27 -5.20 16.38
CA TRP A 209 1.55 -6.32 15.80
C TRP A 209 0.91 -7.16 16.87
N TRP A 210 -0.43 -7.16 16.93
CA TRP A 210 -1.20 -7.95 17.89
C TRP A 210 -1.77 -9.20 17.24
N LYS A 211 -1.45 -10.36 17.80
CA LYS A 211 -2.02 -11.64 17.42
C LYS A 211 -3.04 -12.08 18.46
N HIS A 212 -4.32 -12.03 18.07
CA HIS A 212 -5.40 -12.49 18.93
C HIS A 212 -5.40 -14.02 19.06
N ASN A 213 -5.83 -14.56 20.20
CA ASN A 213 -5.96 -16.00 20.44
C ASN A 213 -7.27 -16.59 19.89
N CYS A 214 -8.15 -15.79 19.30
CA CYS A 214 -9.41 -16.21 18.71
C CYS A 214 -9.72 -15.46 17.41
N LYS A 215 -10.46 -16.10 16.50
CA LYS A 215 -10.78 -15.60 15.16
C LYS A 215 -11.64 -14.34 15.14
N THR A 216 -12.42 -14.11 16.20
CA THR A 216 -13.28 -12.92 16.33
C THR A 216 -12.58 -11.73 16.99
N GLY A 217 -11.36 -11.95 17.50
CA GLY A 217 -10.62 -10.98 18.28
C GLY A 217 -11.00 -11.01 19.76
N GLN A 218 -10.01 -10.92 20.66
CA GLN A 218 -10.22 -10.85 22.11
C GLN A 218 -10.84 -9.53 22.53
N TYR A 219 -10.57 -8.48 21.77
CA TYR A 219 -11.05 -7.11 22.03
C TYR A 219 -11.50 -6.44 20.74
N PRO A 220 -12.43 -5.46 20.81
CA PRO A 220 -12.76 -4.60 19.69
C PRO A 220 -11.50 -3.86 19.19
N GLN A 221 -11.34 -3.74 17.88
CA GLN A 221 -10.15 -3.14 17.25
C GLN A 221 -9.82 -1.75 17.81
N ILE A 222 -10.82 -0.92 17.99
CA ILE A 222 -10.63 0.44 18.53
C ILE A 222 -10.06 0.41 19.97
N LYS A 223 -10.39 -0.60 20.75
CA LYS A 223 -9.83 -0.76 22.10
C LYS A 223 -8.35 -1.14 22.03
N VAL A 224 -7.97 -2.01 21.07
CA VAL A 224 -6.58 -2.36 20.82
C VAL A 224 -5.79 -1.13 20.34
N PHE A 225 -6.32 -0.37 19.38
CA PHE A 225 -5.64 0.84 18.89
C PHE A 225 -5.43 1.89 19.99
N LYS A 226 -6.40 2.04 20.89
CA LYS A 226 -6.31 2.95 22.05
C LYS A 226 -5.37 2.50 23.15
N THR A 227 -4.72 1.32 23.05
CA THR A 227 -3.65 0.93 23.99
C THR A 227 -2.39 1.77 23.80
N LEU A 228 -2.27 2.42 22.65
CA LEU A 228 -1.16 3.30 22.32
C LEU A 228 -1.63 4.75 22.39
N ASP A 229 -1.11 5.50 23.34
CA ASP A 229 -1.21 6.96 23.36
C ASP A 229 0.04 7.53 22.68
N ILE A 230 -0.16 8.04 21.45
CA ILE A 230 0.92 8.52 20.59
C ILE A 230 0.86 10.02 20.54
N GLN A 231 1.88 10.66 21.09
CA GLN A 231 1.97 12.13 21.20
C GLN A 231 3.09 12.67 20.33
N PRO A 232 2.88 13.82 19.64
CA PRO A 232 3.93 14.48 18.88
C PRO A 232 5.02 15.03 19.80
N GLN A 233 6.25 15.09 19.28
CA GLN A 233 7.37 15.79 19.93
C GLN A 233 8.25 16.51 18.92
N LYS A 234 9.03 17.50 19.39
CA LYS A 234 9.86 18.35 18.53
C LYS A 234 11.12 17.67 18.00
N GLU A 235 11.68 16.74 18.77
CA GLU A 235 12.92 16.04 18.46
C GLU A 235 12.63 14.70 17.78
N TYR A 236 13.60 14.23 16.99
CA TYR A 236 13.51 12.89 16.38
C TYR A 236 13.35 11.83 17.47
N PRO A 237 12.46 10.85 17.30
CA PRO A 237 11.69 10.46 16.10
C PRO A 237 10.40 11.27 15.87
N PHE A 238 10.18 12.41 16.49
CA PHE A 238 9.03 13.32 16.39
C PHE A 238 7.75 12.80 17.04
N PHE A 239 7.83 11.78 17.86
CA PHE A 239 6.70 11.23 18.61
C PHE A 239 7.18 10.51 19.88
N THR A 240 6.27 10.40 20.84
CA THR A 240 6.39 9.49 21.99
C THR A 240 5.22 8.53 22.00
N VAL A 241 5.41 7.35 22.56
CA VAL A 241 4.34 6.34 22.72
C VAL A 241 4.27 5.92 24.18
N THR A 242 3.08 6.01 24.75
CA THR A 242 2.76 5.42 26.04
C THR A 242 1.84 4.24 25.83
N GLU A 243 2.22 3.07 26.35
CA GLU A 243 1.49 1.82 26.16
C GLU A 243 0.65 1.50 27.41
N THR A 244 -0.62 1.18 27.19
CA THR A 244 -1.52 0.64 28.22
C THR A 244 -1.86 -0.80 27.86
N PRO A 245 -1.20 -1.81 28.45
CA PRO A 245 -1.38 -3.20 28.04
C PRO A 245 -2.79 -3.72 28.30
N LEU A 246 -3.25 -4.60 27.42
CA LEU A 246 -4.48 -5.37 27.62
C LEU A 246 -4.14 -6.74 28.19
N PRO A 247 -4.95 -7.30 29.12
CA PRO A 247 -4.77 -8.65 29.60
C PRO A 247 -4.73 -9.67 28.47
N ASP A 248 -3.76 -10.58 28.52
CA ASP A 248 -3.59 -11.69 27.58
C ASP A 248 -3.47 -11.28 26.08
N LEU A 249 -3.10 -10.01 25.81
CA LEU A 249 -2.85 -9.52 24.46
C LEU A 249 -1.65 -8.56 24.44
N THR A 250 -0.48 -9.12 24.20
CA THR A 250 0.79 -8.38 24.10
C THR A 250 1.18 -8.24 22.63
N PRO A 251 1.54 -7.05 22.14
CA PRO A 251 2.03 -6.89 20.78
C PRO A 251 3.46 -7.42 20.61
N GLU A 252 3.76 -7.90 19.42
CA GLU A 252 5.13 -7.91 18.91
C GLU A 252 5.48 -6.49 18.48
N VAL A 253 6.63 -5.98 18.91
CA VAL A 253 7.01 -4.58 18.66
C VAL A 253 8.32 -4.55 17.89
N TYR A 254 8.25 -4.01 16.67
CA TYR A 254 9.45 -3.59 15.95
C TYR A 254 9.74 -2.12 16.29
N THR A 255 11.01 -1.81 16.48
CA THR A 255 11.52 -0.43 16.64
C THR A 255 12.81 -0.30 15.84
N LEU A 256 12.88 0.77 15.00
CA LEU A 256 14.07 1.09 14.21
C LEU A 256 15.23 1.46 15.14
#